data_f2b1216b047745e00f66f096735aa6c3
#
_entry.id   f2b1216b047745e00f66f096735aa6c3
#
_cell.length_a   1.000
_cell.length_b   1.000
_cell.length_c   1.000
_cell.angle_alpha   90.00
_cell.angle_beta   90.00
_cell.angle_gamma   90.00
#
_symmetry.space_group_name_H-M   'P 1'
#
loop_
_entity.id
_entity.type
_entity.pdbx_description
1 polymer ?
#
loop_
_entity_poly.entity_id
_entity_poly.type
_entity_poly.pdbx_seq_one_letter_code
_entity_poly.pdbx_strand_id
1 'polypeptide(L)'
;DKIEYPNKGIMLDTGHLLHTNTALKKQEEGISYIHQMLDEHGELCKYIRGIHLNQSLTGEYCEKMKKNPPKIADTFEERYTQMFFHAYAVDKHEPFTGEGIKELIKRIDPEYLTFEFITADHAQHCRYLKQQLKALGRI
;
A
#
# COMPACT_ATOMS: atom_id res chain seq x y z
N ASP A 1 17.86 5.25 -18.43
CA ASP A 1 17.51 6.39 -17.59
C ASP A 1 17.57 7.68 -18.40
N LYS A 2 16.42 8.36 -18.60
CA LYS A 2 16.28 9.56 -19.44
C LYS A 2 16.13 10.86 -18.63
N ILE A 3 16.15 10.76 -17.29
CA ILE A 3 15.98 11.92 -16.41
C ILE A 3 17.35 12.34 -15.88
N GLU A 4 17.85 13.45 -16.34
CA GLU A 4 19.14 14.03 -15.92
C GLU A 4 18.94 15.01 -14.74
N TYR A 5 18.48 14.50 -13.60
CA TYR A 5 18.34 15.29 -12.38
C TYR A 5 19.06 14.60 -11.21
N PRO A 6 19.97 15.28 -10.49
CA PRO A 6 20.83 14.64 -9.49
C PRO A 6 20.06 14.12 -8.27
N ASN A 7 18.94 14.75 -7.92
CA ASN A 7 18.12 14.40 -6.74
C ASN A 7 16.90 13.55 -7.08
N LYS A 8 16.95 12.77 -8.17
CA LYS A 8 15.87 11.85 -8.51
C LYS A 8 15.90 10.59 -7.65
N GLY A 9 14.74 10.00 -7.43
CA GLY A 9 14.57 8.75 -6.72
C GLY A 9 13.24 8.11 -7.07
N ILE A 10 13.01 6.94 -6.51
CA ILE A 10 11.75 6.20 -6.59
C ILE A 10 11.03 6.37 -5.25
N MET A 11 9.76 6.71 -5.30
CA MET A 11 8.84 6.56 -4.17
C MET A 11 8.13 5.22 -4.36
N LEU A 12 8.35 4.29 -3.43
CA LEU A 12 7.67 3.01 -3.42
C LEU A 12 6.40 3.13 -2.56
N ASP A 13 5.25 2.96 -3.18
CA ASP A 13 4.00 2.77 -2.45
C ASP A 13 3.75 1.27 -2.27
N THR A 14 3.78 0.82 -1.02
CA THR A 14 3.66 -0.60 -0.71
C THR A 14 2.24 -1.12 -0.91
N GLY A 15 1.20 -0.33 -0.64
CA GLY A 15 -0.19 -0.69 -0.88
C GLY A 15 -0.48 -0.89 -2.36
N HIS A 16 -0.04 0.05 -3.20
CA HIS A 16 -0.19 -0.05 -4.65
C HIS A 16 0.60 -1.22 -5.25
N LEU A 17 1.79 -1.51 -4.71
CA LEU A 17 2.53 -2.71 -5.12
C LEU A 17 1.75 -3.99 -4.82
N LEU A 18 1.11 -4.09 -3.64
CA LEU A 18 0.29 -5.25 -3.28
C LEU A 18 -0.91 -5.44 -4.22
N HIS A 19 -1.47 -4.38 -4.81
CA HIS A 19 -2.56 -4.47 -5.79
C HIS A 19 -2.16 -5.17 -7.08
N THR A 20 -0.88 -5.29 -7.39
CA THR A 20 -0.43 -6.03 -8.59
C THR A 20 -0.59 -7.55 -8.45
N ASN A 21 -0.88 -8.04 -7.22
CA ASN A 21 -1.12 -9.45 -6.96
C ASN A 21 -2.41 -9.65 -6.12
N THR A 22 -3.53 -9.87 -6.78
CA THR A 22 -4.84 -10.05 -6.14
C THR A 22 -5.00 -11.37 -5.37
N ALA A 23 -4.04 -12.28 -5.43
CA ALA A 23 -4.06 -13.54 -4.68
C ALA A 23 -3.63 -13.38 -3.22
N LEU A 24 -2.98 -12.29 -2.87
CA LEU A 24 -2.49 -12.02 -1.50
C LEU A 24 -3.66 -11.84 -0.53
N LYS A 25 -3.63 -12.58 0.59
CA LYS A 25 -4.69 -12.55 1.63
C LYS A 25 -4.18 -12.18 3.01
N LYS A 26 -2.89 -12.38 3.27
CA LYS A 26 -2.26 -12.17 4.58
C LYS A 26 -1.10 -11.20 4.47
N GLN A 27 -0.83 -10.49 5.55
CA GLN A 27 0.26 -9.51 5.59
C GLN A 27 1.63 -10.15 5.35
N GLU A 28 1.85 -11.36 5.87
CA GLU A 28 3.09 -12.12 5.68
C GLU A 28 3.32 -12.46 4.21
N GLU A 29 2.25 -12.82 3.49
CA GLU A 29 2.30 -13.06 2.04
C GLU A 29 2.63 -11.75 1.29
N GLY A 30 2.02 -10.64 1.72
CA GLY A 30 2.28 -9.31 1.16
C GLY A 30 3.72 -8.86 1.36
N ILE A 31 4.26 -9.01 2.58
CA ILE A 31 5.65 -8.67 2.88
C ILE A 31 6.61 -9.55 2.05
N SER A 32 6.33 -10.85 1.95
CA SER A 32 7.13 -11.77 1.12
C SER A 32 7.08 -11.39 -0.36
N TYR A 33 5.91 -10.98 -0.85
CA TYR A 33 5.75 -10.51 -2.22
C TYR A 33 6.54 -9.22 -2.49
N ILE A 34 6.53 -8.26 -1.55
CA ILE A 34 7.36 -7.05 -1.70
C ILE A 34 8.85 -7.43 -1.76
N HIS A 35 9.32 -8.35 -0.91
CA HIS A 35 10.69 -8.83 -0.98
C HIS A 35 11.04 -9.46 -2.33
N GLN A 36 10.13 -10.28 -2.88
CA GLN A 36 10.29 -10.88 -4.21
C GLN A 36 10.39 -9.80 -5.30
N MET A 37 9.52 -8.80 -5.28
CA MET A 37 9.57 -7.71 -6.27
C MET A 37 10.87 -6.89 -6.17
N LEU A 38 11.37 -6.67 -4.96
CA LEU A 38 12.68 -6.03 -4.76
C LEU A 38 13.83 -6.89 -5.33
N ASP A 39 13.77 -8.23 -5.20
CA ASP A 39 14.76 -9.13 -5.80
C ASP A 39 14.72 -9.05 -7.33
N GLU A 40 13.52 -9.04 -7.92
CA GLU A 40 13.33 -8.93 -9.38
C GLU A 40 13.77 -7.57 -9.94
N HIS A 41 13.61 -6.48 -9.18
CA HIS A 41 14.08 -5.16 -9.57
C HIS A 41 15.60 -4.98 -9.41
N GLY A 42 16.25 -5.79 -8.59
CA GLY A 42 17.69 -5.85 -8.43
C GLY A 42 18.31 -4.48 -8.15
N GLU A 43 19.25 -4.06 -8.99
CA GLU A 43 20.00 -2.81 -8.84
C GLU A 43 19.12 -1.53 -8.86
N LEU A 44 17.89 -1.58 -9.36
CA LEU A 44 17.00 -0.42 -9.32
C LEU A 44 16.53 -0.07 -7.90
N CYS A 45 16.57 -1.05 -6.98
CA CYS A 45 16.17 -0.85 -5.60
C CYS A 45 16.98 0.23 -4.87
N LYS A 46 18.24 0.45 -5.27
CA LYS A 46 19.10 1.51 -4.71
C LYS A 46 18.59 2.94 -4.97
N TYR A 47 17.65 3.10 -5.89
CA TYR A 47 17.02 4.38 -6.18
C TYR A 47 15.73 4.61 -5.39
N ILE A 48 15.27 3.64 -4.58
CA ILE A 48 14.12 3.82 -3.69
C ILE A 48 14.56 4.70 -2.53
N ARG A 49 14.18 5.98 -2.58
CA ARG A 49 14.53 6.98 -1.57
C ARG A 49 13.39 7.22 -0.56
N GLY A 50 12.17 6.89 -0.94
CA GLY A 50 11.00 7.06 -0.08
C GLY A 50 10.04 5.90 -0.17
N ILE A 51 9.26 5.73 0.91
CA ILE A 51 8.19 4.73 0.98
C ILE A 51 6.93 5.39 1.51
N HIS A 52 5.81 5.19 0.79
CA HIS A 52 4.47 5.27 1.36
C HIS A 52 4.15 3.91 1.95
N LEU A 53 4.17 3.84 3.28
CA LEU A 53 3.99 2.60 4.03
C LEU A 53 2.53 2.42 4.43
N ASN A 54 1.85 1.60 3.69
CA ASN A 54 0.47 1.17 3.92
C ASN A 54 0.27 -0.22 3.32
N GLN A 55 -0.81 -0.88 3.67
CA GLN A 55 -1.21 -2.13 3.02
C GLN A 55 -2.68 -2.10 2.63
N SER A 56 -2.98 -2.70 1.48
CA SER A 56 -4.33 -2.83 0.93
C SER A 56 -4.48 -4.25 0.36
N LEU A 57 -4.79 -5.22 1.23
CA LEU A 57 -5.00 -6.63 0.85
C LEU A 57 -6.46 -6.85 0.40
N THR A 58 -6.83 -6.26 -0.71
CA THR A 58 -8.21 -6.16 -1.20
C THR A 58 -8.48 -7.01 -2.44
N GLY A 59 -7.59 -7.96 -2.75
CA GLY A 59 -7.67 -8.79 -3.95
C GLY A 59 -9.00 -9.53 -4.11
N GLU A 60 -9.56 -10.05 -3.03
CA GLU A 60 -10.87 -10.73 -3.06
C GLU A 60 -12.00 -9.78 -3.51
N TYR A 61 -12.00 -8.56 -3.01
CA TYR A 61 -12.94 -7.53 -3.44
C TYR A 61 -12.75 -7.20 -4.93
N CYS A 62 -11.51 -7.02 -5.38
CA CYS A 62 -11.19 -6.75 -6.78
C CYS A 62 -11.69 -7.87 -7.71
N GLU A 63 -11.43 -9.13 -7.35
CA GLU A 63 -11.90 -10.28 -8.14
C GLU A 63 -13.43 -10.41 -8.15
N LYS A 64 -14.10 -10.10 -7.04
CA LYS A 64 -15.56 -10.06 -6.98
C LYS A 64 -16.13 -8.99 -7.92
N MET A 65 -15.53 -7.80 -7.93
CA MET A 65 -15.97 -6.69 -8.79
C MET A 65 -15.74 -6.98 -10.27
N LYS A 66 -14.62 -7.64 -10.62
CA LYS A 66 -14.38 -8.09 -12.00
C LYS A 66 -15.43 -9.10 -12.48
N LYS A 67 -15.81 -10.05 -11.63
CA LYS A 67 -16.80 -11.09 -11.97
C LYS A 67 -18.23 -10.56 -12.03
N ASN A 68 -18.57 -9.64 -11.14
CA ASN A 68 -19.90 -9.09 -10.98
C ASN A 68 -19.82 -7.57 -10.87
N PRO A 69 -19.56 -6.86 -11.97
CA PRO A 69 -19.48 -5.40 -11.94
C PRO A 69 -20.85 -4.81 -11.55
N PRO A 70 -20.89 -3.81 -10.65
CA PRO A 70 -22.12 -3.16 -10.27
C PRO A 70 -22.73 -2.40 -11.45
N LYS A 71 -24.06 -2.29 -11.47
CA LYS A 71 -24.73 -1.39 -12.42
C LYS A 71 -24.22 0.05 -12.18
N ILE A 72 -23.83 0.73 -13.24
CA ILE A 72 -23.45 2.14 -13.17
C ILE A 72 -24.70 2.96 -12.85
N ALA A 73 -24.60 3.81 -11.84
CA ALA A 73 -25.71 4.68 -11.43
C ALA A 73 -26.09 5.69 -12.51
N ASP A 74 -27.34 6.13 -12.51
CA ASP A 74 -27.89 6.95 -13.59
C ASP A 74 -27.51 8.44 -13.44
N THR A 75 -27.40 8.96 -12.21
CA THR A 75 -27.03 10.37 -11.95
C THR A 75 -25.53 10.55 -11.71
N PHE A 76 -25.05 11.79 -11.87
CA PHE A 76 -23.63 12.12 -11.63
C PHE A 76 -23.27 11.94 -10.15
N GLU A 77 -24.12 12.41 -9.22
CA GLU A 77 -23.89 12.34 -7.78
C GLU A 77 -23.80 10.89 -7.29
N GLU A 78 -24.68 10.03 -7.77
CA GLU A 78 -24.66 8.60 -7.43
C GLU A 78 -23.43 7.91 -8.02
N ARG A 79 -23.05 8.22 -9.26
CA ARG A 79 -21.82 7.70 -9.88
C ARG A 79 -20.57 8.13 -9.11
N TYR A 80 -20.50 9.40 -8.71
CA TYR A 80 -19.39 9.91 -7.91
C TYR A 80 -19.29 9.18 -6.57
N THR A 81 -20.42 9.03 -5.87
CA THR A 81 -20.50 8.29 -4.61
C THR A 81 -20.10 6.82 -4.79
N GLN A 82 -20.62 6.16 -5.83
CA GLN A 82 -20.29 4.78 -6.15
C GLN A 82 -18.78 4.61 -6.44
N MET A 83 -18.21 5.52 -7.22
CA MET A 83 -16.77 5.54 -7.53
C MET A 83 -15.92 5.76 -6.28
N PHE A 84 -16.31 6.69 -5.41
CA PHE A 84 -15.60 6.98 -4.16
C PHE A 84 -15.57 5.76 -3.23
N PHE A 85 -16.71 5.11 -3.00
CA PHE A 85 -16.76 3.90 -2.18
C PHE A 85 -16.00 2.73 -2.82
N HIS A 86 -16.02 2.63 -4.14
CA HIS A 86 -15.24 1.61 -4.84
C HIS A 86 -13.73 1.85 -4.68
N ALA A 87 -13.26 3.07 -4.88
CA ALA A 87 -11.86 3.43 -4.70
C ALA A 87 -11.39 3.13 -3.26
N TYR A 88 -12.17 3.55 -2.26
CA TYR A 88 -11.89 3.26 -0.86
C TYR A 88 -11.87 1.75 -0.54
N ALA A 89 -12.75 0.97 -1.16
CA ALA A 89 -12.81 -0.48 -0.95
C ALA A 89 -11.65 -1.23 -1.63
N VAL A 90 -11.10 -0.67 -2.69
CA VAL A 90 -9.90 -1.19 -3.37
C VAL A 90 -8.66 -0.82 -2.57
N ASP A 91 -8.53 0.43 -2.18
CA ASP A 91 -7.30 0.98 -1.62
C ASP A 91 -7.54 1.48 -0.19
N LYS A 92 -7.37 0.58 0.77
CA LYS A 92 -7.75 0.80 2.18
C LYS A 92 -6.72 1.55 2.99
N HIS A 93 -5.48 1.57 2.59
CA HIS A 93 -4.39 2.23 3.32
C HIS A 93 -4.36 1.87 4.81
N GLU A 94 -4.32 0.58 5.12
CA GLU A 94 -4.25 0.08 6.50
C GLU A 94 -2.79 -0.06 6.97
N PRO A 95 -2.51 -0.06 8.30
CA PRO A 95 -1.16 -0.29 8.79
C PRO A 95 -0.72 -1.75 8.63
N PHE A 96 0.56 -1.97 8.45
CA PHE A 96 1.15 -3.29 8.71
C PHE A 96 1.21 -3.52 10.21
N THR A 97 0.76 -4.68 10.66
CA THR A 97 0.81 -5.12 12.06
C THR A 97 1.60 -6.41 12.24
N GLY A 98 1.92 -7.10 11.13
CA GLY A 98 2.64 -8.35 11.11
C GLY A 98 4.15 -8.20 11.32
N GLU A 99 4.79 -9.30 11.66
CA GLU A 99 6.24 -9.40 11.72
C GLU A 99 6.86 -9.28 10.31
N GLY A 100 8.11 -8.86 10.23
CA GLY A 100 8.86 -8.75 8.97
C GLY A 100 8.84 -7.36 8.32
N ILE A 101 7.88 -6.47 8.68
CA ILE A 101 7.85 -5.12 8.12
C ILE A 101 9.08 -4.29 8.53
N LYS A 102 9.57 -4.49 9.74
CA LYS A 102 10.79 -3.84 10.23
C LYS A 102 12.02 -4.23 9.40
N GLU A 103 12.14 -5.50 9.09
CA GLU A 103 13.21 -6.05 8.26
C GLU A 103 13.11 -5.56 6.82
N LEU A 104 11.90 -5.45 6.28
CA LEU A 104 11.65 -4.87 4.96
C LEU A 104 12.15 -3.41 4.90
N ILE A 105 11.77 -2.58 5.88
CA ILE A 105 12.22 -1.19 5.92
C ILE A 105 13.73 -1.08 6.07
N LYS A 106 14.35 -1.93 6.90
CA LYS A 106 15.82 -1.99 7.01
C LYS A 106 16.49 -2.39 5.69
N ARG A 107 15.89 -3.32 4.94
CA ARG A 107 16.42 -3.76 3.65
C ARG A 107 16.45 -2.63 2.64
N ILE A 108 15.38 -1.83 2.58
CA ILE A 108 15.24 -0.73 1.61
C ILE A 108 16.06 0.48 2.06
N ASP A 109 16.14 0.74 3.38
CA ASP A 109 16.82 1.87 4.01
C ASP A 109 16.43 3.23 3.40
N PRO A 110 15.13 3.57 3.36
CA PRO A 110 14.64 4.78 2.69
C PRO A 110 15.03 6.05 3.47
N GLU A 111 15.27 7.15 2.75
CA GLU A 111 15.46 8.48 3.34
C GLU A 111 14.15 9.04 3.95
N TYR A 112 13.02 8.66 3.35
CA TYR A 112 11.68 9.13 3.72
C TYR A 112 10.74 7.96 3.93
N LEU A 113 10.04 7.95 5.07
CA LEU A 113 9.02 6.97 5.40
C LEU A 113 7.73 7.71 5.78
N THR A 114 6.74 7.63 4.91
CA THR A 114 5.43 8.24 5.10
C THR A 114 4.42 7.15 5.47
N PHE A 115 3.68 7.34 6.57
CA PHE A 115 2.53 6.51 6.88
C PHE A 115 1.30 7.12 6.22
N GLU A 116 0.77 6.43 5.25
CA GLU A 116 -0.37 6.88 4.47
C GLU A 116 -1.60 6.05 4.84
N PHE A 117 -2.41 6.56 5.76
CA PHE A 117 -3.59 5.86 6.25
C PHE A 117 -4.88 6.56 5.84
N ILE A 118 -5.86 5.78 5.40
CA ILE A 118 -7.23 6.25 5.23
C ILE A 118 -8.03 5.79 6.45
N THR A 119 -8.63 6.75 7.17
CA THR A 119 -9.30 6.48 8.44
C THR A 119 -10.63 7.23 8.53
N ALA A 120 -11.60 6.63 9.23
CA ALA A 120 -12.92 7.22 9.41
C ALA A 120 -12.90 8.39 10.41
N ASP A 121 -11.99 8.36 11.38
CA ASP A 121 -11.88 9.36 12.43
C ASP A 121 -10.46 9.45 13.03
N HIS A 122 -10.25 10.48 13.83
CA HIS A 122 -8.97 10.71 14.50
C HIS A 122 -8.57 9.58 15.47
N ALA A 123 -9.53 8.96 16.16
CA ALA A 123 -9.23 7.87 17.07
C ALA A 123 -8.72 6.62 16.32
N GLN A 124 -9.30 6.33 15.16
CA GLN A 124 -8.80 5.27 14.28
C GLN A 124 -7.40 5.60 13.75
N HIS A 125 -7.17 6.85 13.35
CA HIS A 125 -5.84 7.28 12.90
C HIS A 125 -4.77 7.08 13.98
N CYS A 126 -5.05 7.47 15.21
CA CYS A 126 -4.16 7.24 16.35
C CYS A 126 -3.90 5.74 16.62
N ARG A 127 -4.92 4.89 16.45
CA ARG A 127 -4.75 3.42 16.57
C ARG A 127 -3.83 2.88 15.47
N TYR A 128 -4.06 3.28 14.22
CA TYR A 128 -3.26 2.84 13.08
C TYR A 128 -1.79 3.26 13.23
N LEU A 129 -1.56 4.50 13.64
CA LEU A 129 -0.21 5.00 13.90
C LEU A 129 0.51 4.16 14.99
N LYS A 130 -0.17 3.88 16.10
CA LYS A 130 0.39 3.04 17.17
C LYS A 130 0.69 1.61 16.69
N GLN A 131 -0.21 1.01 15.90
CA GLN A 131 0.00 -0.33 15.34
C GLN A 131 1.23 -0.36 14.43
N GLN A 132 1.34 0.62 13.53
CA GLN A 132 2.48 0.71 12.62
C GLN A 132 3.79 0.94 13.34
N LEU A 133 3.83 1.85 14.33
CA LEU A 133 5.03 2.11 15.14
C LEU A 133 5.45 0.87 15.94
N LYS A 134 4.49 0.12 16.49
CA LYS A 134 4.76 -1.15 17.17
C LYS A 134 5.35 -2.19 16.23
N ALA A 135 4.80 -2.36 15.04
CA ALA A 135 5.32 -3.30 14.03
C ALA A 135 6.74 -2.94 13.59
N LEU A 136 7.09 -1.65 13.59
CA LEU A 136 8.43 -1.16 13.31
C LEU A 136 9.39 -1.23 14.52
N GLY A 137 8.88 -1.62 15.70
CA GLY A 137 9.66 -1.66 16.95
C GLY A 137 10.09 -0.26 17.42
N ARG A 138 9.24 0.75 17.26
CA ARG A 138 9.47 2.13 17.67
C ARG A 138 8.79 2.49 19.00
N ILE A 139 7.86 1.69 19.46
CA ILE A 139 7.17 1.77 20.76
C ILE A 139 6.93 0.36 21.32
#